data_30455db7f3117e447903f7c9f0aa988e
#
_entry.id   30455db7f3117e447903f7c9f0aa988e
#
_cell.length_a   1.000
_cell.length_b   1.000
_cell.length_c   1.000
_cell.angle_alpha   90.00
_cell.angle_beta   90.00
_cell.angle_gamma   90.00
#
_symmetry.space_group_name_H-M   'P 1'
#
loop_
_entity.id
_entity.type
_entity.pdbx_description
1 polymer ?
#
loop_
_entity_poly.entity_id
_entity_poly.type
_entity_poly.pdbx_seq_one_letter_code
_entity_poly.pdbx_strand_id
1 'polypeptide(L)'
;MKHQTQVELTRAVFHHLAKGTTDCASEIYRNPVAHYLSAERLAQERTDLFLGRPLMMAMSCQLREAGAYITCDGAGVPMLITRGQDGVVRAFLNVCRHRGARVASGCGRNENRFQCPYHGWTYDGAGHLVAVPDKRSFEGMDRAEHNLVPLPAVERNGLIWVRATPSGTDVDSLPIDIDQALAGLGNEFQSFNLDGFHHYTSRQLRQKMNWKLVVDTFLEPYHFGVLHRDSIAPIFFPNLCLFQAFGPHLRVTYPRRTIETLRDRPETEWDLVYHSALVYVLFPNTVFVVQADHLEVWRIFPVEDKVDETVIFLDFFVPEPVTSQSARDHWDRNLELVIGVVSDEDFPTGEAIQFGFLSSAQSHMTYGRNEPALAHFEKAVTAALTR
;
A
#
# COMPACT_ATOMS: atom_id res chain seq x y z
N MET A 1 -1.24 -6.54 -16.67
CA MET A 1 -2.59 -7.14 -16.88
C MET A 1 -2.59 -7.99 -18.14
N LYS A 2 -3.25 -9.17 -18.14
CA LYS A 2 -3.34 -10.02 -19.33
C LYS A 2 -4.15 -9.31 -20.42
N HIS A 3 -3.77 -9.48 -21.70
CA HIS A 3 -4.43 -8.80 -22.82
C HIS A 3 -5.93 -9.09 -22.91
N GLN A 4 -6.35 -10.36 -22.69
CA GLN A 4 -7.77 -10.72 -22.68
C GLN A 4 -8.58 -9.89 -21.66
N THR A 5 -8.04 -9.70 -20.45
CA THR A 5 -8.68 -8.86 -19.42
C THR A 5 -8.74 -7.39 -19.84
N GLN A 6 -7.70 -6.89 -20.50
CA GLN A 6 -7.69 -5.52 -21.02
C GLN A 6 -8.79 -5.32 -22.08
N VAL A 7 -8.97 -6.27 -23.00
CA VAL A 7 -10.03 -6.23 -24.02
C VAL A 7 -11.42 -6.23 -23.38
N GLU A 8 -11.66 -7.12 -22.42
CA GLU A 8 -12.95 -7.20 -21.72
C GLU A 8 -13.30 -5.90 -21.00
N LEU A 9 -12.34 -5.31 -20.29
CA LEU A 9 -12.53 -4.04 -19.58
C LEU A 9 -12.72 -2.87 -20.55
N THR A 10 -11.96 -2.82 -21.64
CA THR A 10 -12.12 -1.78 -22.68
C THR A 10 -13.51 -1.83 -23.31
N ARG A 11 -14.03 -3.02 -23.59
CA ARG A 11 -15.42 -3.17 -24.07
C ARG A 11 -16.44 -2.66 -23.04
N ALA A 12 -16.23 -2.93 -21.74
CA ALA A 12 -17.08 -2.42 -20.68
C ALA A 12 -17.02 -0.88 -20.60
N VAL A 13 -15.84 -0.29 -20.69
CA VAL A 13 -15.69 1.18 -20.77
C VAL A 13 -16.47 1.75 -21.95
N PHE A 14 -16.32 1.17 -23.15
CA PHE A 14 -17.06 1.64 -24.34
C PHE A 14 -18.57 1.47 -24.20
N HIS A 15 -19.03 0.42 -23.53
CA HIS A 15 -20.44 0.26 -23.22
C HIS A 15 -20.95 1.39 -22.33
N HIS A 16 -20.22 1.70 -21.24
CA HIS A 16 -20.59 2.80 -20.34
C HIS A 16 -20.57 4.17 -21.03
N LEU A 17 -19.54 4.44 -21.83
CA LEU A 17 -19.45 5.68 -22.61
C LEU A 17 -20.64 5.85 -23.57
N ALA A 18 -21.04 4.77 -24.27
CA ALA A 18 -22.18 4.82 -25.17
C ALA A 18 -23.52 5.01 -24.45
N LYS A 19 -23.64 4.59 -23.19
CA LYS A 19 -24.85 4.67 -22.38
C LYS A 19 -24.88 5.89 -21.44
N GLY A 20 -23.77 6.60 -21.24
CA GLY A 20 -23.63 7.63 -20.22
C GLY A 20 -23.77 7.07 -18.80
N THR A 21 -23.23 5.86 -18.53
CA THR A 21 -23.34 5.16 -17.26
C THR A 21 -21.97 4.83 -16.67
N THR A 22 -21.94 4.29 -15.45
CA THR A 22 -20.76 3.78 -14.75
C THR A 22 -21.13 2.48 -14.01
N ASP A 23 -20.17 1.75 -13.50
CA ASP A 23 -20.48 0.65 -12.59
C ASP A 23 -21.18 1.17 -11.34
N CYS A 24 -22.21 0.43 -10.90
CA CYS A 24 -23.04 0.83 -9.79
C CYS A 24 -23.28 -0.32 -8.82
N ALA A 25 -23.28 0.00 -7.50
CA ALA A 25 -23.82 -0.86 -6.47
C ALA A 25 -25.36 -1.03 -6.65
N SER A 26 -25.91 -2.08 -6.06
CA SER A 26 -27.36 -2.32 -6.07
C SER A 26 -28.15 -1.27 -5.32
N GLU A 27 -27.56 -0.70 -4.27
CA GLU A 27 -28.19 0.25 -3.33
C GLU A 27 -27.21 1.31 -2.83
N ILE A 28 -27.75 2.38 -2.27
CA ILE A 28 -26.98 3.40 -1.54
C ILE A 28 -26.46 2.77 -0.25
N TYR A 29 -25.19 3.02 0.09
CA TYR A 29 -24.61 2.56 1.34
C TYR A 29 -24.47 3.72 2.32
N ARG A 30 -24.95 3.49 3.56
CA ARG A 30 -24.83 4.42 4.69
C ARG A 30 -23.71 3.96 5.60
N ASN A 31 -22.55 4.65 5.51
CA ASN A 31 -21.41 4.33 6.34
C ASN A 31 -21.42 5.13 7.65
N PRO A 32 -21.46 4.47 8.83
CA PRO A 32 -21.52 5.18 10.11
C PRO A 32 -20.30 6.08 10.34
N VAL A 33 -20.51 7.35 10.62
CA VAL A 33 -19.44 8.30 11.00
C VAL A 33 -18.67 7.82 12.24
N ALA A 34 -19.32 7.09 13.14
CA ALA A 34 -18.67 6.46 14.29
C ALA A 34 -17.51 5.55 13.92
N HIS A 35 -17.48 4.97 12.70
CA HIS A 35 -16.35 4.15 12.21
C HIS A 35 -15.05 4.95 12.06
N TYR A 36 -15.14 6.28 11.96
CA TYR A 36 -14.00 7.19 11.78
C TYR A 36 -13.62 7.94 13.07
N LEU A 37 -14.46 7.84 14.12
CA LEU A 37 -14.26 8.58 15.36
C LEU A 37 -14.04 7.69 16.60
N SER A 38 -14.36 6.38 16.53
CA SER A 38 -14.25 5.48 17.69
C SER A 38 -12.80 5.04 17.92
N ALA A 39 -12.27 5.37 19.10
CA ALA A 39 -10.97 4.90 19.56
C ALA A 39 -10.95 3.38 19.78
N GLU A 40 -12.06 2.78 20.25
CA GLU A 40 -12.18 1.32 20.43
C GLU A 40 -12.10 0.59 19.08
N ARG A 41 -12.80 1.12 18.06
CA ARG A 41 -12.73 0.57 16.71
C ARG A 41 -11.32 0.69 16.15
N LEU A 42 -10.64 1.82 16.32
CA LEU A 42 -9.26 1.99 15.90
C LEU A 42 -8.33 0.98 16.59
N ALA A 43 -8.48 0.76 17.90
CA ALA A 43 -7.70 -0.24 18.63
C ALA A 43 -7.92 -1.65 18.07
N GLN A 44 -9.18 -2.00 17.73
CA GLN A 44 -9.50 -3.26 17.06
C GLN A 44 -8.93 -3.34 15.66
N GLU A 45 -9.06 -2.28 14.83
CA GLU A 45 -8.43 -2.19 13.50
C GLU A 45 -6.92 -2.40 13.60
N ARG A 46 -6.24 -1.80 14.58
CA ARG A 46 -4.79 -2.00 14.78
C ARG A 46 -4.45 -3.46 15.08
N THR A 47 -5.20 -4.09 15.96
CA THR A 47 -4.96 -5.49 16.34
C THR A 47 -5.25 -6.44 15.19
N ASP A 48 -6.45 -6.32 14.58
CA ASP A 48 -6.95 -7.33 13.64
C ASP A 48 -6.46 -7.09 12.22
N LEU A 49 -6.22 -5.85 11.82
CA LEU A 49 -5.81 -5.50 10.46
C LEU A 49 -4.30 -5.26 10.37
N PHE A 50 -3.75 -4.34 11.19
CA PHE A 50 -2.35 -3.91 11.01
C PHE A 50 -1.34 -4.86 11.66
N LEU A 51 -1.68 -5.49 12.77
CA LEU A 51 -0.82 -6.47 13.43
C LEU A 51 -1.13 -7.90 12.99
N GLY A 52 -2.42 -8.24 12.89
CA GLY A 52 -2.86 -9.62 12.66
C GLY A 52 -2.81 -10.10 11.21
N ARG A 53 -2.81 -9.20 10.22
CA ARG A 53 -2.81 -9.58 8.80
C ARG A 53 -1.46 -9.37 8.13
N PRO A 54 -1.16 -10.14 7.07
CA PRO A 54 -0.05 -9.82 6.18
C PRO A 54 -0.29 -8.47 5.50
N LEU A 55 0.65 -7.55 5.63
CA LEU A 55 0.65 -6.25 4.96
C LEU A 55 1.69 -6.25 3.85
N MET A 56 1.38 -5.60 2.72
CA MET A 56 2.37 -5.33 1.69
C MET A 56 3.32 -4.24 2.19
N MET A 57 4.58 -4.58 2.45
CA MET A 57 5.55 -3.68 3.11
C MET A 57 6.58 -3.09 2.16
N ALA A 58 6.89 -3.77 1.05
CA ALA A 58 7.83 -3.30 0.04
C ALA A 58 7.60 -4.02 -1.30
N MET A 59 8.16 -3.47 -2.38
CA MET A 59 8.34 -4.22 -3.63
C MET A 59 9.70 -4.91 -3.63
N SER A 60 9.79 -6.09 -4.25
CA SER A 60 11.03 -6.88 -4.36
C SER A 60 12.18 -6.09 -4.99
N CYS A 61 11.86 -5.20 -5.93
CA CYS A 61 12.83 -4.34 -6.60
C CYS A 61 13.52 -3.32 -5.67
N GLN A 62 12.98 -3.04 -4.48
CA GLN A 62 13.64 -2.21 -3.46
C GLN A 62 14.74 -2.98 -2.69
N LEU A 63 14.69 -4.32 -2.76
CA LEU A 63 15.61 -5.22 -2.05
C LEU A 63 16.31 -6.18 -3.03
N ARG A 64 16.70 -5.74 -4.23
CA ARG A 64 17.25 -6.61 -5.30
C ARG A 64 18.50 -7.37 -4.90
N GLU A 65 19.40 -6.71 -4.20
CA GLU A 65 20.74 -7.23 -3.94
C GLU A 65 20.83 -7.87 -2.56
N ALA A 66 21.64 -8.91 -2.46
CA ALA A 66 22.00 -9.46 -1.17
C ALA A 66 22.59 -8.37 -0.25
N GLY A 67 22.14 -8.34 1.01
CA GLY A 67 22.47 -7.31 1.98
C GLY A 67 21.60 -6.04 1.89
N ALA A 68 20.69 -5.93 0.93
CA ALA A 68 19.72 -4.84 0.90
C ALA A 68 18.77 -4.90 2.11
N TYR A 69 18.39 -3.75 2.63
CA TYR A 69 17.46 -3.65 3.77
C TYR A 69 16.59 -2.41 3.69
N ILE A 70 15.44 -2.49 4.35
CA ILE A 70 14.50 -1.39 4.56
C ILE A 70 14.01 -1.44 6.01
N THR A 71 13.82 -0.28 6.65
CA THR A 71 13.14 -0.18 7.94
C THR A 71 11.77 0.46 7.77
N CYS A 72 10.78 0.03 8.56
CA CYS A 72 9.43 0.59 8.55
C CYS A 72 8.80 0.50 9.94
N ASP A 73 8.12 1.58 10.35
CA ASP A 73 7.42 1.65 11.65
C ASP A 73 5.90 1.79 11.48
N GLY A 74 5.39 1.82 10.24
CA GLY A 74 4.01 2.19 9.94
C GLY A 74 2.95 1.33 10.64
N ALA A 75 3.20 0.01 10.74
CA ALA A 75 2.26 -0.91 11.39
C ALA A 75 2.24 -0.82 12.93
N GLY A 76 2.91 0.16 13.53
CA GLY A 76 2.96 0.36 14.99
C GLY A 76 4.03 -0.45 15.71
N VAL A 77 4.88 -1.19 14.97
CA VAL A 77 6.07 -1.87 15.46
C VAL A 77 7.27 -1.55 14.58
N PRO A 78 8.48 -1.39 15.14
CA PRO A 78 9.67 -1.14 14.36
C PRO A 78 10.08 -2.42 13.62
N MET A 79 10.11 -2.38 12.28
CA MET A 79 10.47 -3.52 11.44
C MET A 79 11.77 -3.29 10.70
N LEU A 80 12.55 -4.36 10.52
CA LEU A 80 13.70 -4.47 9.64
C LEU A 80 13.43 -5.59 8.63
N ILE A 81 13.39 -5.27 7.36
CA ILE A 81 13.25 -6.22 6.25
C ILE A 81 14.59 -6.31 5.54
N THR A 82 15.09 -7.51 5.33
CA THR A 82 16.41 -7.74 4.74
C THR A 82 16.34 -8.75 3.61
N ARG A 83 17.24 -8.63 2.63
CA ARG A 83 17.57 -9.75 1.74
C ARG A 83 18.89 -10.37 2.16
N GLY A 84 18.84 -11.61 2.64
CA GLY A 84 20.02 -12.36 3.06
C GLY A 84 20.99 -12.64 1.90
N GLN A 85 22.19 -13.15 2.23
CA GLN A 85 23.18 -13.58 1.23
C GLN A 85 22.71 -14.77 0.40
N ASP A 86 21.77 -15.55 0.93
CA ASP A 86 21.07 -16.63 0.26
C ASP A 86 19.94 -16.17 -0.67
N GLY A 87 19.75 -14.86 -0.83
CA GLY A 87 18.70 -14.26 -1.63
C GLY A 87 17.31 -14.27 -0.98
N VAL A 88 17.15 -14.84 0.22
CA VAL A 88 15.86 -14.96 0.90
C VAL A 88 15.52 -13.67 1.63
N VAL A 89 14.27 -13.19 1.44
CA VAL A 89 13.73 -12.04 2.21
C VAL A 89 13.31 -12.51 3.60
N ARG A 90 13.69 -11.74 4.61
CA ARG A 90 13.33 -11.95 6.01
C ARG A 90 12.89 -10.64 6.63
N ALA A 91 12.05 -10.72 7.65
CA ALA A 91 11.65 -9.57 8.45
C ALA A 91 11.87 -9.85 9.93
N PHE A 92 12.20 -8.81 10.68
CA PHE A 92 12.46 -8.86 12.11
C PHE A 92 11.88 -7.63 12.81
N LEU A 93 11.62 -7.75 14.11
CA LEU A 93 11.53 -6.55 14.94
C LEU A 93 12.90 -5.85 14.93
N ASN A 94 12.92 -4.58 14.55
CA ASN A 94 14.11 -3.73 14.52
C ASN A 94 14.49 -3.28 15.94
N VAL A 95 14.75 -4.24 16.82
CA VAL A 95 14.93 -4.05 18.27
C VAL A 95 16.10 -4.87 18.75
N CYS A 96 17.18 -4.20 19.19
CA CYS A 96 18.35 -4.84 19.79
C CYS A 96 17.97 -5.60 21.05
N ARG A 97 18.34 -6.87 21.12
CA ARG A 97 17.99 -7.79 22.22
C ARG A 97 18.74 -7.50 23.53
N HIS A 98 19.65 -6.50 23.52
CA HIS A 98 20.30 -6.04 24.74
C HIS A 98 19.38 -5.08 25.54
N ARG A 99 19.03 -3.92 24.97
CA ARG A 99 18.27 -2.86 25.67
C ARG A 99 17.25 -2.14 24.79
N GLY A 100 16.85 -2.72 23.66
CA GLY A 100 15.73 -2.27 22.84
C GLY A 100 16.03 -1.18 21.83
N ALA A 101 17.28 -0.72 21.65
CA ALA A 101 17.59 0.26 20.62
C ALA A 101 17.40 -0.31 19.21
N ARG A 102 17.02 0.53 18.23
CA ARG A 102 16.97 0.12 16.81
C ARG A 102 18.36 -0.30 16.32
N VAL A 103 18.41 -1.35 15.51
CA VAL A 103 19.68 -1.86 14.94
C VAL A 103 19.96 -1.32 13.54
N ALA A 104 18.93 -0.77 12.86
CA ALA A 104 19.06 -0.17 11.54
C ALA A 104 18.10 1.03 11.41
N SER A 105 18.37 1.93 10.43
CA SER A 105 17.52 3.06 10.10
C SER A 105 17.52 3.29 8.59
N GLY A 106 16.37 3.72 8.04
CA GLY A 106 16.21 4.00 6.62
C GLY A 106 16.25 2.76 5.76
N CYS A 107 16.85 2.88 4.59
CA CYS A 107 17.07 1.81 3.64
C CYS A 107 18.50 1.88 3.09
N GLY A 108 18.96 0.78 2.53
CA GLY A 108 20.30 0.75 1.94
C GLY A 108 20.79 -0.68 1.71
N ARG A 109 22.10 -0.77 1.51
CA ARG A 109 22.81 -2.05 1.44
C ARG A 109 23.85 -2.10 2.57
N ASN A 110 23.85 -3.18 3.29
CA ASN A 110 24.80 -3.44 4.36
C ASN A 110 25.51 -4.77 4.06
N GLU A 111 26.78 -4.93 4.43
CA GLU A 111 27.52 -6.20 4.28
C GLU A 111 26.98 -7.29 5.22
N ASN A 112 25.66 -7.39 5.30
CA ASN A 112 24.92 -8.34 6.13
C ASN A 112 25.19 -8.19 7.64
N ARG A 113 25.51 -7.00 8.12
CA ARG A 113 25.77 -6.73 9.53
C ARG A 113 25.06 -5.49 10.01
N PHE A 114 24.16 -5.65 10.98
CA PHE A 114 23.43 -4.58 11.63
C PHE A 114 24.00 -4.37 13.03
N GLN A 115 24.77 -3.30 13.20
CA GLN A 115 25.38 -2.97 14.49
C GLN A 115 24.50 -2.02 15.26
N CYS A 116 24.08 -2.42 16.46
CA CYS A 116 23.34 -1.56 17.37
C CYS A 116 24.20 -0.32 17.74
N PRO A 117 23.66 0.91 17.53
CA PRO A 117 24.43 2.14 17.77
C PRO A 117 24.71 2.39 19.26
N TYR A 118 24.04 1.66 20.16
CA TYR A 118 24.18 1.89 21.59
C TYR A 118 25.41 1.19 22.19
N HIS A 119 25.54 -0.14 22.02
CA HIS A 119 26.64 -0.92 22.59
C HIS A 119 27.34 -1.84 21.59
N GLY A 120 27.11 -1.68 20.30
CA GLY A 120 27.82 -2.42 19.28
C GLY A 120 27.42 -3.91 19.13
N TRP A 121 26.30 -4.35 19.75
CA TRP A 121 25.80 -5.70 19.48
C TRP A 121 25.47 -5.81 17.99
N THR A 122 25.99 -6.84 17.35
CA THR A 122 25.91 -6.95 15.89
C THR A 122 25.15 -8.19 15.47
N TYR A 123 24.22 -8.00 14.56
CA TYR A 123 23.38 -9.05 13.99
C TYR A 123 23.71 -9.23 12.49
N ASP A 124 23.57 -10.45 11.99
CA ASP A 124 23.66 -10.71 10.55
C ASP A 124 22.31 -10.50 9.84
N GLY A 125 22.29 -10.65 8.51
CA GLY A 125 21.07 -10.51 7.71
C GLY A 125 20.02 -11.61 7.90
N ALA A 126 20.38 -12.69 8.64
CA ALA A 126 19.47 -13.74 9.08
C ALA A 126 18.96 -13.51 10.52
N GLY A 127 19.35 -12.36 11.14
CA GLY A 127 18.92 -11.97 12.49
C GLY A 127 19.73 -12.57 13.62
N HIS A 128 20.78 -13.34 13.35
CA HIS A 128 21.59 -13.97 14.41
C HIS A 128 22.50 -12.95 15.07
N LEU A 129 22.66 -13.03 16.40
CA LEU A 129 23.62 -12.24 17.16
C LEU A 129 25.04 -12.76 16.93
N VAL A 130 25.81 -12.12 16.06
CA VAL A 130 27.13 -12.56 15.62
C VAL A 130 28.29 -11.95 16.42
N ALA A 131 28.11 -10.77 17.02
CA ALA A 131 29.14 -10.15 17.85
C ALA A 131 28.53 -9.39 19.04
N VAL A 132 29.24 -9.55 20.20
CA VAL A 132 28.99 -8.82 21.43
C VAL A 132 30.32 -8.23 21.88
N PRO A 133 30.47 -6.91 21.98
CA PRO A 133 31.62 -6.27 22.60
C PRO A 133 31.75 -6.71 24.08
N ASP A 134 32.98 -6.75 24.60
CA ASP A 134 33.26 -7.14 25.98
C ASP A 134 32.66 -8.52 26.36
N LYS A 135 33.08 -9.55 25.62
CA LYS A 135 32.59 -10.92 25.79
C LYS A 135 32.68 -11.45 27.21
N ARG A 136 33.66 -10.94 28.01
CA ARG A 136 33.87 -11.41 29.39
C ARG A 136 32.68 -11.03 30.28
N SER A 137 32.15 -9.85 30.12
CA SER A 137 30.97 -9.38 30.89
C SER A 137 29.67 -10.12 30.53
N PHE A 138 29.65 -10.84 29.41
CA PHE A 138 28.53 -11.64 28.94
C PHE A 138 28.85 -13.14 28.86
N GLU A 139 29.83 -13.59 29.68
CA GLU A 139 30.16 -15.02 29.77
C GLU A 139 28.97 -15.82 30.29
N GLY A 140 28.65 -16.95 29.63
CA GLY A 140 27.48 -17.77 29.95
C GLY A 140 26.17 -17.36 29.28
N MET A 141 26.15 -16.24 28.57
CA MET A 141 24.95 -15.83 27.80
C MET A 141 24.77 -16.70 26.56
N ASP A 142 23.61 -17.32 26.39
CA ASP A 142 23.24 -17.97 25.12
C ASP A 142 22.90 -16.89 24.06
N ARG A 143 23.72 -16.83 23.00
CA ARG A 143 23.50 -15.88 21.90
C ARG A 143 22.28 -16.21 21.08
N ALA A 144 21.87 -17.45 20.97
CA ALA A 144 20.72 -17.87 20.21
C ALA A 144 19.42 -17.28 20.78
N GLU A 145 19.33 -17.14 22.10
CA GLU A 145 18.19 -16.47 22.77
C GLU A 145 18.14 -14.96 22.53
N HIS A 146 19.25 -14.40 22.01
CA HIS A 146 19.39 -12.95 21.73
C HIS A 146 19.41 -12.62 20.24
N ASN A 147 19.01 -13.53 19.38
CA ASN A 147 18.74 -13.24 17.98
C ASN A 147 17.60 -12.22 17.82
N LEU A 148 17.58 -11.44 16.73
CA LEU A 148 16.44 -10.58 16.42
C LEU A 148 15.16 -11.42 16.36
N VAL A 149 14.07 -10.86 16.86
CA VAL A 149 12.78 -11.53 16.85
C VAL A 149 12.24 -11.56 15.41
N PRO A 150 12.04 -12.74 14.81
CA PRO A 150 11.56 -12.84 13.45
C PRO A 150 10.08 -12.46 13.35
N LEU A 151 9.72 -11.87 12.21
CA LEU A 151 8.36 -11.64 11.78
C LEU A 151 8.05 -12.54 10.58
N PRO A 152 6.84 -13.13 10.50
CA PRO A 152 6.43 -13.88 9.30
C PRO A 152 6.53 -12.99 8.06
N ALA A 153 7.27 -13.44 7.05
CA ALA A 153 7.46 -12.71 5.80
C ALA A 153 7.43 -13.66 4.61
N VAL A 154 6.90 -13.18 3.49
CA VAL A 154 6.90 -13.90 2.21
C VAL A 154 7.09 -12.92 1.06
N GLU A 155 7.89 -13.32 0.09
CA GLU A 155 8.07 -12.62 -1.18
C GLU A 155 7.26 -13.36 -2.27
N ARG A 156 6.34 -12.64 -2.93
CA ARG A 156 5.48 -13.23 -3.95
C ARG A 156 5.08 -12.19 -5.00
N ASN A 157 5.22 -12.54 -6.28
CA ASN A 157 4.82 -11.70 -7.42
C ASN A 157 5.41 -10.27 -7.40
N GLY A 158 6.68 -10.14 -6.99
CA GLY A 158 7.37 -8.85 -6.90
C GLY A 158 6.99 -8.00 -5.68
N LEU A 159 6.23 -8.56 -4.74
CA LEU A 159 5.78 -7.91 -3.51
C LEU A 159 6.29 -8.65 -2.28
N ILE A 160 6.61 -7.89 -1.23
CA ILE A 160 7.05 -8.40 0.07
C ILE A 160 5.94 -8.15 1.09
N TRP A 161 5.48 -9.23 1.69
CA TRP A 161 4.41 -9.25 2.68
C TRP A 161 4.98 -9.61 4.04
N VAL A 162 4.57 -8.87 5.07
CA VAL A 162 5.02 -9.09 6.44
C VAL A 162 3.81 -9.02 7.37
N ARG A 163 3.72 -9.95 8.32
CA ARG A 163 2.80 -9.83 9.45
C ARG A 163 3.55 -9.21 10.62
N ALA A 164 3.00 -8.12 11.16
CA ALA A 164 3.66 -7.30 12.18
C ALA A 164 3.69 -7.94 13.57
N THR A 165 2.96 -9.04 13.78
CA THR A 165 2.99 -9.82 15.04
C THR A 165 4.25 -10.69 15.10
N PRO A 166 5.05 -10.62 16.18
CA PRO A 166 6.26 -11.42 16.33
C PRO A 166 5.98 -12.92 16.28
N SER A 167 6.89 -13.69 15.70
CA SER A 167 6.86 -15.16 15.80
C SER A 167 7.12 -15.59 17.23
N GLY A 168 6.34 -16.54 17.75
CA GLY A 168 6.52 -17.10 19.10
C GLY A 168 5.23 -17.45 19.82
N THR A 169 4.07 -17.06 19.27
CA THR A 169 2.77 -17.59 19.67
C THR A 169 2.34 -18.68 18.68
N ASP A 170 1.43 -19.58 19.06
CA ASP A 170 0.96 -20.66 18.16
C ASP A 170 0.37 -20.15 16.84
N VAL A 171 -0.17 -18.92 16.81
CA VAL A 171 -0.72 -18.27 15.63
C VAL A 171 0.37 -17.72 14.71
N ASP A 172 1.51 -17.32 15.26
CA ASP A 172 2.59 -16.61 14.56
C ASP A 172 3.55 -17.53 13.83
N SER A 173 3.54 -18.82 14.15
CA SER A 173 4.32 -19.84 13.45
C SER A 173 3.73 -20.28 12.12
N LEU A 174 2.48 -19.87 11.81
CA LEU A 174 1.83 -20.24 10.56
C LEU A 174 2.43 -19.44 9.39
N PRO A 175 2.82 -20.12 8.31
CA PRO A 175 3.27 -19.44 7.11
C PRO A 175 2.17 -18.53 6.54
N ILE A 176 2.57 -17.42 5.92
CA ILE A 176 1.63 -16.57 5.20
C ILE A 176 1.24 -17.30 3.92
N ASP A 177 -0.01 -17.73 3.81
CA ASP A 177 -0.60 -18.17 2.54
C ASP A 177 -1.08 -16.95 1.76
N ILE A 178 -0.15 -16.35 1.02
CA ILE A 178 -0.43 -15.13 0.27
C ILE A 178 -1.31 -15.38 -0.95
N ASP A 179 -1.26 -16.55 -1.56
CA ASP A 179 -2.09 -16.89 -2.71
C ASP A 179 -3.58 -16.96 -2.29
N GLN A 180 -3.84 -17.53 -1.11
CA GLN A 180 -5.18 -17.49 -0.51
C GLN A 180 -5.56 -16.06 -0.09
N ALA A 181 -4.64 -15.33 0.54
CA ALA A 181 -4.89 -13.97 1.01
C ALA A 181 -5.27 -13.03 -0.13
N LEU A 182 -4.62 -13.16 -1.31
CA LEU A 182 -4.87 -12.33 -2.49
C LEU A 182 -6.17 -12.67 -3.24
N ALA A 183 -6.87 -13.74 -2.88
CA ALA A 183 -8.17 -14.11 -3.45
C ALA A 183 -8.24 -14.06 -5.00
N GLY A 184 -7.19 -14.53 -5.67
CA GLY A 184 -7.06 -14.55 -7.13
C GLY A 184 -6.38 -13.32 -7.75
N LEU A 185 -6.24 -12.22 -7.03
CA LEU A 185 -5.55 -11.01 -7.50
C LEU A 185 -4.06 -11.26 -7.82
N GLY A 186 -3.44 -12.27 -7.19
CA GLY A 186 -2.04 -12.65 -7.43
C GLY A 186 -1.71 -12.94 -8.89
N ASN A 187 -2.65 -13.54 -9.65
CA ASN A 187 -2.47 -13.81 -11.07
C ASN A 187 -2.39 -12.52 -11.92
N GLU A 188 -3.05 -11.46 -11.48
CA GLU A 188 -3.00 -10.17 -12.15
C GLU A 188 -1.69 -9.46 -11.83
N PHE A 189 -1.26 -9.44 -10.56
CA PHE A 189 0.03 -8.89 -10.16
C PHE A 189 1.22 -9.58 -10.84
N GLN A 190 1.17 -10.91 -10.99
CA GLN A 190 2.18 -11.65 -11.74
C GLN A 190 2.35 -11.14 -13.18
N SER A 191 1.28 -10.64 -13.81
CA SER A 191 1.30 -10.17 -15.20
C SER A 191 1.88 -8.78 -15.39
N PHE A 192 2.13 -8.02 -14.32
CA PHE A 192 2.73 -6.68 -14.38
C PHE A 192 4.27 -6.69 -14.41
N ASN A 193 4.91 -7.85 -14.20
CA ASN A 193 6.37 -7.97 -14.12
C ASN A 193 7.01 -6.95 -13.16
N LEU A 194 6.50 -6.89 -11.94
CA LEU A 194 6.88 -5.88 -10.94
C LEU A 194 8.37 -5.90 -10.59
N ASP A 195 9.04 -7.04 -10.75
CA ASP A 195 10.49 -7.18 -10.56
C ASP A 195 11.30 -6.37 -11.58
N GLY A 196 10.70 -6.02 -12.72
CA GLY A 196 11.31 -5.18 -13.75
C GLY A 196 11.38 -3.70 -13.39
N PHE A 197 10.53 -3.23 -12.45
CA PHE A 197 10.49 -1.83 -12.08
C PHE A 197 11.66 -1.41 -11.19
N HIS A 198 11.97 -0.11 -11.17
CA HIS A 198 13.02 0.50 -10.35
C HIS A 198 12.42 1.49 -9.38
N HIS A 199 12.81 1.39 -8.11
CA HIS A 199 12.45 2.38 -7.12
C HIS A 199 13.10 3.74 -7.48
N TYR A 200 12.28 4.76 -7.67
CA TYR A 200 12.75 6.11 -7.98
C TYR A 200 12.96 6.93 -6.71
N THR A 201 11.90 7.04 -5.90
CA THR A 201 11.94 7.81 -4.65
C THR A 201 10.81 7.42 -3.72
N SER A 202 10.94 7.80 -2.45
CA SER A 202 9.88 7.68 -1.44
C SER A 202 9.57 9.04 -0.84
N ARG A 203 8.31 9.22 -0.40
CA ARG A 203 7.84 10.36 0.39
C ARG A 203 7.05 9.86 1.58
N GLN A 204 7.17 10.58 2.68
CA GLN A 204 6.32 10.36 3.85
C GLN A 204 5.46 11.60 4.06
N LEU A 205 4.14 11.38 4.13
CA LEU A 205 3.15 12.42 4.37
C LEU A 205 2.44 12.15 5.69
N ARG A 206 1.93 13.20 6.32
CA ARG A 206 1.07 13.08 7.52
C ARG A 206 -0.17 13.92 7.30
N GLN A 207 -1.33 13.34 7.63
CA GLN A 207 -2.63 13.99 7.43
C GLN A 207 -3.45 13.93 8.73
N LYS A 208 -4.24 14.98 8.96
CA LYS A 208 -5.14 15.08 10.13
C LYS A 208 -6.51 14.52 9.81
N MET A 209 -6.55 13.26 9.43
CA MET A 209 -7.77 12.51 9.14
C MET A 209 -7.58 11.02 9.39
N ASN A 210 -8.67 10.30 9.53
CA ASN A 210 -8.68 8.85 9.70
C ASN A 210 -8.07 8.15 8.49
N TRP A 211 -7.32 7.08 8.70
CA TRP A 211 -6.64 6.33 7.65
C TRP A 211 -7.58 5.82 6.54
N LYS A 212 -8.85 5.52 6.87
CA LYS A 212 -9.85 5.11 5.88
C LYS A 212 -10.24 6.25 4.96
N LEU A 213 -10.32 7.50 5.46
CA LEU A 213 -10.57 8.65 4.58
C LEU A 213 -9.48 8.83 3.53
N VAL A 214 -8.21 8.54 3.88
CA VAL A 214 -7.14 8.55 2.88
C VAL A 214 -7.34 7.49 1.81
N VAL A 215 -7.77 6.28 2.18
CA VAL A 215 -8.10 5.23 1.19
C VAL A 215 -9.30 5.65 0.32
N ASP A 216 -10.31 6.24 0.95
CA ASP A 216 -11.56 6.63 0.29
C ASP A 216 -11.32 7.61 -0.87
N THR A 217 -10.33 8.52 -0.78
CA THR A 217 -10.01 9.47 -1.87
C THR A 217 -9.62 8.79 -3.18
N PHE A 218 -9.16 7.55 -3.13
CA PHE A 218 -8.75 6.78 -4.32
C PHE A 218 -9.86 5.92 -4.92
N LEU A 219 -11.05 5.84 -4.31
CA LEU A 219 -12.03 4.79 -4.61
C LEU A 219 -13.22 5.22 -5.47
N GLU A 220 -13.32 6.50 -5.85
CA GLU A 220 -14.42 6.97 -6.69
C GLU A 220 -13.99 8.15 -7.57
N PRO A 221 -14.53 8.29 -8.78
CA PRO A 221 -14.24 9.42 -9.67
C PRO A 221 -15.32 10.50 -9.65
N TYR A 222 -16.30 10.42 -8.73
CA TYR A 222 -17.43 11.34 -8.70
C TYR A 222 -17.00 12.78 -8.38
N HIS A 223 -15.97 12.93 -7.52
CA HIS A 223 -15.39 14.23 -7.17
C HIS A 223 -14.51 14.84 -8.29
N PHE A 224 -14.04 14.05 -9.27
CA PHE A 224 -13.11 14.53 -10.31
C PHE A 224 -13.63 15.77 -11.04
N GLY A 225 -14.92 15.82 -11.37
CA GLY A 225 -15.49 16.92 -12.13
C GLY A 225 -15.59 18.25 -11.37
N VAL A 226 -15.47 18.22 -10.04
CA VAL A 226 -15.59 19.39 -9.17
C VAL A 226 -14.27 19.71 -8.50
N LEU A 227 -13.74 18.78 -7.70
CA LEU A 227 -12.54 18.99 -6.92
C LEU A 227 -11.30 19.09 -7.84
N HIS A 228 -11.18 18.18 -8.78
CA HIS A 228 -10.04 18.08 -9.71
C HIS A 228 -10.27 18.75 -11.05
N ARG A 229 -11.20 19.72 -11.12
CA ARG A 229 -11.64 20.33 -12.37
C ARG A 229 -10.48 20.87 -13.21
N ASP A 230 -9.49 21.45 -12.56
CA ASP A 230 -8.38 22.13 -13.21
C ASP A 230 -7.08 21.27 -13.23
N SER A 231 -7.07 20.13 -12.54
CA SER A 231 -5.90 19.22 -12.44
C SER A 231 -6.05 17.98 -13.32
N ILE A 232 -6.80 16.97 -12.88
CA ILE A 232 -6.90 15.67 -13.57
C ILE A 232 -8.22 15.42 -14.32
N ALA A 233 -9.29 16.18 -14.08
CA ALA A 233 -10.54 16.03 -14.83
C ALA A 233 -10.40 16.20 -16.36
N PRO A 234 -9.46 17.03 -16.88
CA PRO A 234 -9.18 17.05 -18.31
C PRO A 234 -8.61 15.73 -18.87
N ILE A 235 -7.99 14.90 -18.02
CA ILE A 235 -7.37 13.63 -18.40
C ILE A 235 -8.37 12.49 -18.36
N PHE A 236 -9.22 12.44 -17.33
CA PHE A 236 -10.14 11.34 -17.05
C PHE A 236 -11.59 11.68 -17.37
N PHE A 237 -12.44 10.68 -17.46
CA PHE A 237 -13.88 10.88 -17.48
C PHE A 237 -14.38 11.06 -16.05
N PRO A 238 -15.07 12.17 -15.72
CA PRO A 238 -15.69 12.32 -14.41
C PRO A 238 -16.81 11.29 -14.24
N ASN A 239 -16.90 10.70 -13.03
CA ASN A 239 -17.95 9.76 -12.67
C ASN A 239 -18.06 8.52 -13.59
N LEU A 240 -16.93 8.05 -14.16
CA LEU A 240 -16.86 6.80 -14.92
C LEU A 240 -15.74 5.91 -14.36
N CYS A 241 -16.13 4.74 -13.85
CA CYS A 241 -15.18 3.72 -13.43
C CYS A 241 -15.73 2.32 -13.68
N LEU A 242 -14.82 1.34 -13.73
CA LEU A 242 -15.16 -0.08 -13.59
C LEU A 242 -14.66 -0.57 -12.24
N PHE A 243 -15.51 -1.28 -11.52
CA PHE A 243 -15.21 -1.83 -10.20
C PHE A 243 -15.14 -3.35 -10.24
N GLN A 244 -14.14 -3.93 -9.60
CA GLN A 244 -14.02 -5.38 -9.40
C GLN A 244 -13.51 -5.71 -8.01
N ALA A 245 -14.18 -6.64 -7.34
CA ALA A 245 -13.79 -7.18 -6.04
C ALA A 245 -12.99 -8.48 -6.19
N PHE A 246 -11.99 -8.68 -5.30
CA PHE A 246 -11.18 -9.88 -5.14
C PHE A 246 -11.12 -10.23 -3.64
N GLY A 247 -12.15 -10.89 -3.13
CA GLY A 247 -12.30 -11.04 -1.68
C GLY A 247 -12.36 -9.66 -1.00
N PRO A 248 -11.48 -9.36 -0.03
CA PRO A 248 -11.42 -8.03 0.59
C PRO A 248 -10.69 -6.98 -0.25
N HIS A 249 -9.92 -7.42 -1.26
CA HIS A 249 -9.21 -6.52 -2.17
C HIS A 249 -10.15 -6.02 -3.27
N LEU A 250 -9.73 -4.97 -3.95
CA LEU A 250 -10.51 -4.44 -5.08
C LEU A 250 -9.59 -3.83 -6.15
N ARG A 251 -10.16 -3.64 -7.33
CA ARG A 251 -9.62 -2.81 -8.39
C ARG A 251 -10.69 -1.83 -8.86
N VAL A 252 -10.29 -0.58 -9.03
CA VAL A 252 -11.06 0.43 -9.79
C VAL A 252 -10.26 0.82 -11.02
N THR A 253 -10.91 0.84 -12.18
CA THR A 253 -10.30 1.28 -13.43
C THR A 253 -10.88 2.64 -13.79
N TYR A 254 -10.04 3.66 -13.88
CA TYR A 254 -10.39 5.01 -14.29
C TYR A 254 -9.92 5.23 -15.74
N PRO A 255 -10.81 5.20 -16.74
CA PRO A 255 -10.41 5.39 -18.13
C PRO A 255 -10.00 6.85 -18.38
N ARG A 256 -8.87 7.01 -19.09
CA ARG A 256 -8.46 8.29 -19.63
C ARG A 256 -9.28 8.61 -20.89
N ARG A 257 -9.48 9.91 -21.20
CA ARG A 257 -10.18 10.32 -22.43
C ARG A 257 -9.54 9.77 -23.70
N THR A 258 -8.25 9.53 -23.67
CA THR A 258 -7.50 8.93 -24.79
C THR A 258 -7.96 7.52 -25.15
N ILE A 259 -8.73 6.81 -24.30
CA ILE A 259 -9.23 5.46 -24.59
C ILE A 259 -10.14 5.44 -25.84
N GLU A 260 -10.78 6.56 -26.16
CA GLU A 260 -11.63 6.65 -27.36
C GLU A 260 -10.86 6.45 -28.67
N THR A 261 -9.53 6.67 -28.68
CA THR A 261 -8.67 6.38 -29.84
C THR A 261 -8.56 4.89 -30.16
N LEU A 262 -8.91 4.03 -29.20
CA LEU A 262 -8.92 2.58 -29.41
C LEU A 262 -10.12 2.09 -30.23
N ARG A 263 -11.19 2.90 -30.39
CA ARG A 263 -12.38 2.50 -31.13
C ARG A 263 -12.10 2.14 -32.58
N ASP A 264 -11.14 2.84 -33.19
CA ASP A 264 -10.77 2.66 -34.59
C ASP A 264 -9.62 1.67 -34.78
N ARG A 265 -9.18 0.97 -33.71
CA ARG A 265 -8.12 -0.02 -33.72
C ARG A 265 -8.65 -1.43 -33.52
N PRO A 266 -8.00 -2.45 -34.10
CA PRO A 266 -8.33 -3.83 -33.81
C PRO A 266 -8.07 -4.15 -32.33
N GLU A 267 -8.91 -5.02 -31.74
CA GLU A 267 -8.80 -5.39 -30.32
C GLU A 267 -7.44 -5.96 -29.93
N THR A 268 -6.72 -6.54 -30.89
CA THR A 268 -5.34 -7.06 -30.70
C THR A 268 -4.31 -5.96 -30.39
N GLU A 269 -4.66 -4.70 -30.64
CA GLU A 269 -3.81 -3.54 -30.35
C GLU A 269 -4.29 -2.73 -29.12
N TRP A 270 -5.36 -3.17 -28.46
CA TRP A 270 -5.88 -2.45 -27.32
C TRP A 270 -4.97 -2.60 -26.11
N ASP A 271 -4.55 -1.45 -25.57
CA ASP A 271 -3.77 -1.33 -24.33
C ASP A 271 -4.55 -0.47 -23.32
N LEU A 272 -5.36 -1.12 -22.52
CA LEU A 272 -6.13 -0.46 -21.45
C LEU A 272 -5.22 0.20 -20.43
N VAL A 273 -4.09 -0.44 -20.08
CA VAL A 273 -3.19 0.08 -19.04
C VAL A 273 -2.66 1.45 -19.43
N TYR A 274 -2.27 1.63 -20.70
CA TYR A 274 -1.83 2.93 -21.20
C TYR A 274 -2.95 3.98 -21.18
N HIS A 275 -4.19 3.55 -21.42
CA HIS A 275 -5.37 4.44 -21.53
C HIS A 275 -6.21 4.54 -20.24
N SER A 276 -5.67 4.16 -19.10
CA SER A 276 -6.36 4.25 -17.81
C SER A 276 -5.39 4.46 -16.65
N ALA A 277 -5.93 4.77 -15.47
CA ALA A 277 -5.27 4.50 -14.19
C ALA A 277 -5.97 3.30 -13.54
N LEU A 278 -5.20 2.30 -13.12
CA LEU A 278 -5.71 1.14 -12.40
C LEU A 278 -5.36 1.28 -10.93
N VAL A 279 -6.36 1.45 -10.10
CA VAL A 279 -6.21 1.60 -8.66
C VAL A 279 -6.61 0.29 -7.99
N TYR A 280 -5.68 -0.33 -7.29
CA TYR A 280 -5.91 -1.51 -6.48
C TYR A 280 -5.86 -1.13 -5.00
N VAL A 281 -6.74 -1.70 -4.20
CA VAL A 281 -6.55 -1.75 -2.76
C VAL A 281 -6.11 -3.15 -2.39
N LEU A 282 -4.86 -3.28 -2.00
CA LEU A 282 -4.36 -4.47 -1.31
C LEU A 282 -4.74 -4.31 0.16
N PHE A 283 -5.87 -4.92 0.50
CA PHE A 283 -6.47 -4.79 1.83
C PHE A 283 -5.48 -5.17 2.94
N PRO A 284 -5.42 -4.43 4.05
CA PRO A 284 -6.33 -3.34 4.40
C PRO A 284 -5.91 -1.94 3.92
N ASN A 285 -4.62 -1.66 3.66
CA ASN A 285 -4.07 -0.32 3.78
C ASN A 285 -3.12 0.10 2.64
N THR A 286 -3.02 -0.69 1.58
CA THR A 286 -2.12 -0.33 0.47
C THR A 286 -2.92 -0.02 -0.77
N VAL A 287 -2.84 1.23 -1.23
CA VAL A 287 -3.32 1.65 -2.53
C VAL A 287 -2.17 1.52 -3.53
N PHE A 288 -2.39 0.73 -4.57
CA PHE A 288 -1.41 0.45 -5.62
C PHE A 288 -1.96 0.99 -6.93
N VAL A 289 -1.32 2.01 -7.48
CA VAL A 289 -1.78 2.69 -8.69
C VAL A 289 -0.85 2.33 -9.84
N VAL A 290 -1.41 1.72 -10.88
CA VAL A 290 -0.72 1.46 -12.15
C VAL A 290 -1.10 2.56 -13.12
N GLN A 291 -0.14 3.38 -13.47
CA GLN A 291 -0.26 4.41 -14.47
C GLN A 291 0.25 3.91 -15.83
N ALA A 292 0.15 4.75 -16.86
CA ALA A 292 0.60 4.42 -18.21
C ALA A 292 2.09 4.03 -18.29
N ASP A 293 2.92 4.64 -17.44
CA ASP A 293 4.38 4.58 -17.51
C ASP A 293 5.08 4.42 -16.15
N HIS A 294 4.35 4.41 -15.03
CA HIS A 294 4.92 4.28 -13.69
C HIS A 294 3.96 3.59 -12.71
N LEU A 295 4.46 3.30 -11.52
CA LEU A 295 3.68 2.75 -10.42
C LEU A 295 3.81 3.65 -9.19
N GLU A 296 2.70 3.78 -8.46
CA GLU A 296 2.63 4.44 -7.17
C GLU A 296 2.15 3.43 -6.12
N VAL A 297 2.83 3.35 -5.00
CA VAL A 297 2.44 2.50 -3.89
C VAL A 297 2.26 3.35 -2.65
N TRP A 298 1.02 3.49 -2.20
CA TRP A 298 0.61 4.26 -1.05
C TRP A 298 0.29 3.33 0.11
N ARG A 299 1.18 3.25 1.10
CA ARG A 299 0.97 2.46 2.32
C ARG A 299 0.49 3.40 3.42
N ILE A 300 -0.72 3.17 3.91
CA ILE A 300 -1.49 4.09 4.75
C ILE A 300 -1.64 3.48 6.14
N PHE A 301 -1.21 4.18 7.19
CA PHE A 301 -1.25 3.68 8.55
C PHE A 301 -1.82 4.72 9.51
N PRO A 302 -2.65 4.32 10.49
CA PRO A 302 -3.04 5.21 11.58
C PRO A 302 -1.82 5.57 12.44
N VAL A 303 -1.82 6.76 13.03
CA VAL A 303 -0.79 7.18 13.97
C VAL A 303 -1.21 6.79 15.40
N GLU A 304 -0.54 5.76 15.94
CA GLU A 304 -0.80 5.28 17.31
C GLU A 304 -2.31 5.17 17.62
N ASP A 305 -2.77 5.80 18.70
CA ASP A 305 -4.17 5.75 19.15
C ASP A 305 -5.00 6.95 18.66
N LYS A 306 -4.51 7.67 17.63
CA LYS A 306 -5.17 8.85 17.08
C LYS A 306 -6.11 8.46 15.96
N VAL A 307 -7.39 8.64 16.17
CA VAL A 307 -8.44 8.33 15.19
C VAL A 307 -8.41 9.25 13.97
N ASP A 308 -7.79 10.40 14.12
CA ASP A 308 -7.76 11.53 13.17
C ASP A 308 -6.34 11.89 12.69
N GLU A 309 -5.38 11.01 12.85
CA GLU A 309 -4.04 11.19 12.27
C GLU A 309 -3.60 9.95 11.50
N THR A 310 -3.03 10.20 10.32
CA THR A 310 -2.53 9.17 9.40
C THR A 310 -1.12 9.48 8.95
N VAL A 311 -0.27 8.46 8.88
CA VAL A 311 1.01 8.50 8.17
C VAL A 311 0.91 7.70 6.88
N ILE A 312 1.41 8.26 5.79
CA ILE A 312 1.37 7.70 4.44
C ILE A 312 2.79 7.58 3.94
N PHE A 313 3.14 6.42 3.40
CA PHE A 313 4.40 6.19 2.69
C PHE A 313 4.07 6.01 1.21
N LEU A 314 4.46 6.96 0.40
CA LEU A 314 4.40 6.89 -1.06
C LEU A 314 5.75 6.43 -1.58
N ASP A 315 5.76 5.29 -2.27
CA ASP A 315 6.90 4.84 -3.07
C ASP A 315 6.55 4.97 -4.55
N PHE A 316 7.45 5.57 -5.32
CA PHE A 316 7.30 5.81 -6.76
C PHE A 316 8.28 4.94 -7.54
N PHE A 317 7.77 4.20 -8.53
CA PHE A 317 8.53 3.24 -9.29
C PHE A 317 8.45 3.52 -10.80
N VAL A 318 9.56 3.36 -11.48
CA VAL A 318 9.71 3.64 -12.92
C VAL A 318 10.15 2.38 -13.67
N PRO A 319 9.83 2.24 -14.96
CA PRO A 319 10.10 1.01 -15.71
C PRO A 319 11.58 0.77 -16.00
N GLU A 320 12.39 1.83 -16.02
CA GLU A 320 13.81 1.78 -16.36
C GLU A 320 14.66 2.58 -15.37
N PRO A 321 15.95 2.25 -15.20
CA PRO A 321 16.85 3.04 -14.37
C PRO A 321 16.96 4.49 -14.87
N VAL A 322 16.88 5.46 -13.97
CA VAL A 322 17.01 6.89 -14.30
C VAL A 322 18.46 7.27 -14.44
N THR A 323 18.96 7.32 -15.67
CA THR A 323 20.37 7.56 -15.99
C THR A 323 20.65 8.93 -16.62
N SER A 324 19.62 9.67 -17.04
CA SER A 324 19.76 11.00 -17.66
C SER A 324 19.02 12.08 -16.87
N GLN A 325 19.45 13.35 -17.04
CA GLN A 325 18.76 14.48 -16.44
C GLN A 325 17.33 14.65 -16.99
N SER A 326 17.15 14.43 -18.30
CA SER A 326 15.83 14.51 -18.93
C SER A 326 14.84 13.48 -18.36
N ALA A 327 15.31 12.24 -18.10
CA ALA A 327 14.48 11.23 -17.43
C ALA A 327 14.16 11.63 -15.98
N ARG A 328 15.14 12.21 -15.25
CA ARG A 328 14.93 12.73 -13.90
C ARG A 328 13.87 13.83 -13.89
N ASP A 329 14.02 14.82 -14.77
CA ASP A 329 13.07 15.94 -14.89
C ASP A 329 11.65 15.46 -15.26
N HIS A 330 11.55 14.37 -16.04
CA HIS A 330 10.27 13.75 -16.38
C HIS A 330 9.60 13.14 -15.13
N TRP A 331 10.33 12.32 -14.39
CA TRP A 331 9.78 11.64 -13.21
C TRP A 331 9.53 12.58 -12.04
N ASP A 332 10.35 13.60 -11.86
CA ASP A 332 10.12 14.64 -10.85
C ASP A 332 8.81 15.39 -11.13
N ARG A 333 8.53 15.76 -12.39
CA ARG A 333 7.24 16.40 -12.75
C ARG A 333 6.04 15.47 -12.54
N ASN A 334 6.16 14.18 -12.86
CA ASN A 334 5.06 13.24 -12.60
C ASN A 334 4.81 13.08 -11.09
N LEU A 335 5.86 12.95 -10.31
CA LEU A 335 5.76 12.85 -8.86
C LEU A 335 5.17 14.12 -8.24
N GLU A 336 5.61 15.31 -8.69
CA GLU A 336 5.06 16.59 -8.23
C GLU A 336 3.58 16.72 -8.57
N LEU A 337 3.16 16.29 -9.76
CA LEU A 337 1.74 16.26 -10.14
C LEU A 337 0.95 15.36 -9.19
N VAL A 338 1.40 14.11 -8.97
CA VAL A 338 0.73 13.15 -8.11
C VAL A 338 0.60 13.69 -6.68
N ILE A 339 1.70 14.22 -6.11
CA ILE A 339 1.68 14.76 -4.75
C ILE A 339 0.82 16.03 -4.70
N GLY A 340 0.93 16.92 -5.69
CA GLY A 340 0.17 18.17 -5.75
C GLY A 340 -1.33 17.91 -5.75
N VAL A 341 -1.82 16.99 -6.59
CA VAL A 341 -3.24 16.62 -6.65
C VAL A 341 -3.75 16.20 -5.26
N VAL A 342 -3.09 15.26 -4.62
CA VAL A 342 -3.59 14.76 -3.32
C VAL A 342 -3.37 15.76 -2.17
N SER A 343 -2.24 16.47 -2.15
CA SER A 343 -1.90 17.36 -1.03
C SER A 343 -2.63 18.70 -1.09
N ASP A 344 -2.94 19.21 -2.27
CA ASP A 344 -3.56 20.52 -2.44
C ASP A 344 -5.09 20.43 -2.61
N GLU A 345 -5.60 19.27 -3.02
CA GLU A 345 -7.02 19.09 -3.33
C GLU A 345 -7.67 18.03 -2.42
N ASP A 346 -7.26 16.74 -2.48
CA ASP A 346 -7.91 15.64 -1.75
C ASP A 346 -7.74 15.74 -0.24
N PHE A 347 -6.49 15.87 0.23
CA PHE A 347 -6.21 15.80 1.66
C PHE A 347 -6.79 16.97 2.45
N PRO A 348 -6.75 18.23 1.98
CA PRO A 348 -7.46 19.31 2.65
C PRO A 348 -8.97 19.08 2.75
N THR A 349 -9.57 18.47 1.70
CA THR A 349 -10.99 18.10 1.72
C THR A 349 -11.25 16.97 2.72
N GLY A 350 -10.41 15.93 2.76
CA GLY A 350 -10.49 14.83 3.72
C GLY A 350 -10.33 15.30 5.17
N GLU A 351 -9.40 16.23 5.44
CA GLU A 351 -9.24 16.84 6.77
C GLU A 351 -10.48 17.68 7.17
N ALA A 352 -11.08 18.40 6.21
CA ALA A 352 -12.32 19.13 6.46
C ALA A 352 -13.50 18.18 6.73
N ILE A 353 -13.59 17.03 6.05
CA ILE A 353 -14.58 15.98 6.32
C ILE A 353 -14.38 15.43 7.74
N GLN A 354 -13.16 15.08 8.12
CA GLN A 354 -12.83 14.59 9.46
C GLN A 354 -13.26 15.61 10.55
N PHE A 355 -12.93 16.86 10.33
CA PHE A 355 -13.35 17.95 11.23
C PHE A 355 -14.88 18.10 11.28
N GLY A 356 -15.54 17.96 10.11
CA GLY A 356 -17.01 18.02 9.99
C GLY A 356 -17.72 16.93 10.81
N PHE A 357 -17.13 15.75 10.96
CA PHE A 357 -17.68 14.67 11.78
C PHE A 357 -17.87 15.05 13.26
N LEU A 358 -17.02 15.94 13.79
CA LEU A 358 -17.11 16.40 15.18
C LEU A 358 -18.37 17.25 15.43
N SER A 359 -18.99 17.81 14.40
CA SER A 359 -20.19 18.63 14.51
C SER A 359 -21.45 17.82 14.83
N SER A 360 -21.42 16.49 14.66
CA SER A 360 -22.60 15.60 14.73
C SER A 360 -23.73 15.99 13.74
N ALA A 361 -23.42 16.75 12.69
CA ALA A 361 -24.39 17.14 11.68
C ALA A 361 -24.97 15.96 10.91
N GLN A 362 -24.18 14.87 10.82
CA GLN A 362 -24.61 13.61 10.18
C GLN A 362 -24.12 12.41 10.97
N SER A 363 -24.93 11.36 11.05
CA SER A 363 -24.57 10.09 11.69
C SER A 363 -23.94 9.09 10.71
N HIS A 364 -24.11 9.32 9.41
CA HIS A 364 -23.62 8.46 8.33
C HIS A 364 -23.11 9.30 7.17
N MET A 365 -22.03 8.84 6.55
CA MET A 365 -21.70 9.21 5.16
C MET A 365 -22.63 8.45 4.21
N THR A 366 -23.00 9.09 3.11
CA THR A 366 -23.88 8.49 2.11
C THR A 366 -23.07 8.22 0.86
N TYR A 367 -22.79 6.94 0.58
CA TYR A 367 -22.16 6.53 -0.67
C TYR A 367 -23.23 6.24 -1.71
N GLY A 368 -23.13 6.90 -2.85
CA GLY A 368 -24.01 6.69 -3.99
C GLY A 368 -23.83 5.29 -4.60
N ARG A 369 -24.78 4.92 -5.44
CA ARG A 369 -24.65 3.66 -6.18
C ARG A 369 -23.45 3.65 -7.14
N ASN A 370 -23.03 4.82 -7.62
CA ASN A 370 -21.87 5.06 -8.48
C ASN A 370 -20.52 4.97 -7.71
N GLU A 371 -20.56 4.68 -6.42
CA GLU A 371 -19.39 4.57 -5.53
C GLU A 371 -19.23 3.15 -4.94
N PRO A 372 -19.28 2.08 -5.77
CA PRO A 372 -19.31 0.69 -5.28
C PRO A 372 -18.04 0.28 -4.52
N ALA A 373 -16.90 0.88 -4.85
CA ALA A 373 -15.62 0.56 -4.22
C ALA A 373 -15.54 1.04 -2.78
N LEU A 374 -16.08 2.22 -2.47
CA LEU A 374 -16.20 2.74 -1.11
C LEU A 374 -17.02 1.79 -0.22
N ALA A 375 -18.20 1.39 -0.71
CA ALA A 375 -19.08 0.48 0.01
C ALA A 375 -18.42 -0.90 0.20
N HIS A 376 -17.67 -1.41 -0.78
CA HIS A 376 -16.95 -2.68 -0.69
C HIS A 376 -15.84 -2.60 0.36
N PHE A 377 -15.02 -1.57 0.33
CA PHE A 377 -13.90 -1.37 1.25
C PHE A 377 -14.39 -1.34 2.71
N GLU A 378 -15.37 -0.52 3.02
CA GLU A 378 -15.93 -0.42 4.37
C GLU A 378 -16.57 -1.72 4.87
N LYS A 379 -17.29 -2.44 4.00
CA LYS A 379 -17.80 -3.78 4.31
C LYS A 379 -16.68 -4.77 4.59
N ALA A 380 -15.58 -4.71 3.84
CA ALA A 380 -14.41 -5.56 4.06
C ALA A 380 -13.72 -5.25 5.41
N VAL A 381 -13.55 -3.96 5.75
CA VAL A 381 -13.03 -3.55 7.06
C VAL A 381 -13.93 -4.08 8.18
N THR A 382 -15.24 -3.85 8.11
CA THR A 382 -16.19 -4.29 9.13
C THR A 382 -16.21 -5.82 9.28
N ALA A 383 -16.22 -6.56 8.17
CA ALA A 383 -16.21 -8.03 8.21
C ALA A 383 -14.91 -8.60 8.80
N ALA A 384 -13.80 -7.87 8.67
CA ALA A 384 -12.51 -8.30 9.20
C ALA A 384 -12.39 -8.12 10.72
N LEU A 385 -13.18 -7.23 11.33
CA LEU A 385 -13.21 -6.95 12.77
C LEU A 385 -14.23 -7.80 13.56
N THR A 386 -15.09 -8.52 12.88
CA THR A 386 -16.16 -9.31 13.53
C THR A 386 -15.80 -10.79 13.74
N ARG A 387 -14.52 -11.17 13.53
CA ARG A 387 -14.04 -12.56 13.65
C ARG A 387 -13.38 -12.87 14.96
#